data_8f21c8df9c43794dc9042ea835c2e38a
#
_entry.id   8f21c8df9c43794dc9042ea835c2e38a
#
_cell.length_a   1.000
_cell.length_b   1.000
_cell.length_c   1.000
_cell.angle_alpha   90.00
_cell.angle_beta   90.00
_cell.angle_gamma   90.00
#
_symmetry.space_group_name_H-M   'P 1'
#
loop_
_entity.id
_entity.type
_entity.pdbx_description
1 polymer ?
#
loop_
_entity_poly.entity_id
_entity_poly.type
_entity_poly.pdbx_seq_one_letter_code
_entity_poly.pdbx_strand_id
1 'polypeptide(L)'
;MKNIFFKIITLSLCMIMLMNAITYNIGASAENDVETYSVIAVRGVWHRPNASGRETTLEGLCAVLDELAAAGINMVFLETFYHGMTVYKTNLVPYYTGFENFDYGEYPDYLTAFATEAQKRGIEVHAWVESFYLGVSEETPLVKYFPDWLLKNEQGGIRHKTEGASLGGYIFLDPANADARAYLVKFYDEMLKKVPALCGLNLDYIRYPVSDFYSGTDTGYTASAMTEFSELYNLSLNESTTPAAFKQQIKSNSLVEKWTDYRAGKVTEFVKQVAETVNEIHRDCIISIAVHPDIANAYNQKKQDFITWVESGYIDVVTPMVYYYTASQVSSALREMLPKFENVYCYAGLYTTYHDQSTDELEAHIRASENAGADGYVLFESVKTFFNPAYRYADFLSQNLATDPAHTALPHWSSERLIAATSDILAQKLTQNKESESDVNALTQELARIRQIGESTPEKLEETLAELLFLCNSMPSELSAASRADVTASLMSLVSYLEVRKARLFAKGYTGESTPPIEDGGEETPPTGEEQPEDPPIKNDKGAKNFIDVIRSFFQKIIHWFKSLFTKK
;
A
#
# COMPACT_ATOMS: atom_id res chain seq x y z
N MET A 1 -6.95 33.83 18.70
CA MET A 1 -5.55 34.20 18.95
C MET A 1 -4.80 33.16 19.77
N LYS A 2 -5.31 32.65 20.91
CA LYS A 2 -4.61 31.61 21.71
C LYS A 2 -4.37 30.30 20.92
N ASN A 3 -5.33 29.80 20.14
CA ASN A 3 -5.19 28.57 19.36
C ASN A 3 -4.18 28.68 18.20
N ILE A 4 -4.05 29.86 17.60
CA ILE A 4 -3.06 30.09 16.52
C ILE A 4 -1.64 30.16 17.11
N PHE A 5 -1.50 30.77 18.26
CA PHE A 5 -0.22 30.85 18.97
C PHE A 5 0.27 29.46 19.43
N PHE A 6 -0.65 28.62 19.92
CA PHE A 6 -0.35 27.23 20.30
C PHE A 6 0.06 26.38 19.08
N LYS A 7 -0.67 26.49 17.95
CA LYS A 7 -0.32 25.79 16.69
C LYS A 7 1.05 26.19 16.14
N ILE A 8 1.42 27.47 16.23
CA ILE A 8 2.74 27.96 15.80
C ILE A 8 3.86 27.41 16.70
N ILE A 9 3.64 27.36 18.01
CA ILE A 9 4.62 26.81 18.96
C ILE A 9 4.80 25.30 18.73
N THR A 10 3.73 24.55 18.52
CA THR A 10 3.80 23.10 18.25
C THR A 10 4.55 22.82 16.95
N LEU A 11 4.27 23.55 15.88
CA LEU A 11 4.97 23.41 14.59
C LEU A 11 6.46 23.77 14.68
N SER A 12 6.80 24.82 15.42
CA SER A 12 8.20 25.23 15.64
C SER A 12 8.97 24.24 16.51
N LEU A 13 8.33 23.64 17.50
CA LEU A 13 8.92 22.57 18.33
C LEU A 13 9.13 21.30 17.52
N CYS A 14 8.18 20.88 16.67
CA CYS A 14 8.34 19.74 15.75
C CYS A 14 9.50 19.95 14.79
N MET A 15 9.68 21.17 14.23
CA MET A 15 10.80 21.48 13.35
C MET A 15 12.16 21.43 14.08
N ILE A 16 12.24 21.94 15.31
CA ILE A 16 13.46 21.92 16.10
C ILE A 16 13.82 20.48 16.49
N MET A 17 12.83 19.64 16.80
CA MET A 17 13.05 18.22 17.10
C MET A 17 13.44 17.41 15.88
N LEU A 18 12.84 17.66 14.71
CA LEU A 18 13.25 17.03 13.44
C LEU A 18 14.71 17.39 13.10
N MET A 19 15.11 18.64 13.29
CA MET A 19 16.50 19.06 13.07
C MET A 19 17.46 18.43 14.08
N ASN A 20 17.06 18.23 15.33
CA ASN A 20 17.87 17.55 16.34
C ASN A 20 17.97 16.05 16.09
N ALA A 21 16.88 15.39 15.62
CA ALA A 21 16.91 13.97 15.23
C ALA A 21 17.82 13.73 14.00
N ILE A 22 17.79 14.65 13.03
CA ILE A 22 18.68 14.60 11.85
C ILE A 22 20.14 14.83 12.26
N THR A 23 20.43 15.74 13.17
CA THR A 23 21.81 15.97 13.64
C THR A 23 22.34 14.86 14.55
N TYR A 24 21.47 14.17 15.30
CA TYR A 24 21.84 13.03 16.14
C TYR A 24 22.22 11.79 15.32
N ASN A 25 21.52 11.54 14.18
CA ASN A 25 21.86 10.45 13.26
C ASN A 25 23.17 10.65 12.46
N ILE A 26 23.71 11.88 12.42
CA ILE A 26 24.98 12.14 11.70
C ILE A 26 26.21 11.93 12.61
N GLY A 27 26.02 11.79 13.93
CA GLY A 27 27.09 11.74 14.92
C GLY A 27 27.37 10.41 15.60
N ALA A 28 26.59 9.35 15.32
CA ALA A 28 26.81 8.04 15.91
C ALA A 28 27.89 7.26 15.13
N SER A 29 29.11 7.31 15.60
CA SER A 29 30.21 6.47 15.12
C SER A 29 30.07 5.04 15.67
N ALA A 30 30.32 4.08 14.80
CA ALA A 30 30.27 2.65 15.01
C ALA A 30 31.08 2.18 16.24
N GLU A 31 30.41 1.59 17.21
CA GLU A 31 30.98 0.59 18.13
C GLU A 31 29.86 -0.40 18.51
N ASN A 32 29.97 -1.63 17.99
CA ASN A 32 29.34 -2.89 18.45
C ASN A 32 27.90 -2.83 19.00
N ASP A 33 26.97 -2.28 18.26
CA ASP A 33 25.56 -2.44 18.55
C ASP A 33 25.05 -3.71 17.86
N VAL A 34 24.51 -4.62 18.64
CA VAL A 34 23.58 -5.63 18.11
C VAL A 34 22.41 -4.84 17.52
N GLU A 35 22.44 -4.64 16.20
CA GLU A 35 21.40 -3.92 15.49
C GLU A 35 20.06 -4.60 15.74
N THR A 36 19.24 -3.99 16.59
CA THR A 36 17.87 -4.45 16.86
C THR A 36 16.98 -3.99 15.73
N TYR A 37 16.28 -4.93 15.08
CA TYR A 37 15.27 -4.61 14.08
C TYR A 37 14.12 -3.80 14.69
N SER A 38 13.56 -2.90 13.90
CA SER A 38 12.38 -2.12 14.32
C SER A 38 11.23 -3.06 14.69
N VAL A 39 10.63 -2.82 15.85
CA VAL A 39 9.49 -3.61 16.35
C VAL A 39 8.18 -3.14 15.72
N ILE A 40 8.14 -1.89 15.24
CA ILE A 40 7.04 -1.36 14.44
C ILE A 40 7.49 -1.38 12.99
N ALA A 41 7.21 -2.47 12.29
CA ALA A 41 7.55 -2.64 10.89
C ALA A 41 6.73 -3.76 10.26
N VAL A 42 6.44 -3.63 8.97
CA VAL A 42 5.89 -4.73 8.20
C VAL A 42 6.98 -5.75 7.88
N ARG A 43 6.69 -7.02 8.16
CA ARG A 43 7.41 -8.20 7.72
C ARG A 43 6.44 -9.02 6.91
N GLY A 44 6.35 -8.69 5.62
CA GLY A 44 5.33 -9.21 4.75
C GLY A 44 5.84 -10.28 3.78
N VAL A 45 4.90 -10.99 3.20
CA VAL A 45 5.15 -11.91 2.09
C VAL A 45 3.98 -11.92 1.11
N TRP A 46 4.29 -11.96 -0.19
CA TRP A 46 3.31 -12.35 -1.22
C TRP A 46 3.15 -13.86 -1.20
N HIS A 47 1.92 -14.31 -0.99
CA HIS A 47 1.59 -15.72 -0.87
C HIS A 47 0.59 -16.14 -1.95
N ARG A 48 0.95 -17.21 -2.68
CA ARG A 48 0.08 -17.83 -3.66
C ARG A 48 -0.73 -18.95 -2.99
N PRO A 49 -2.04 -19.03 -3.24
CA PRO A 49 -2.89 -20.06 -2.67
C PRO A 49 -2.34 -21.47 -2.92
N ASN A 50 -2.30 -22.27 -1.86
CA ASN A 50 -1.74 -23.63 -1.87
C ASN A 50 -0.29 -23.74 -2.37
N ALA A 51 0.50 -22.67 -2.18
CA ALA A 51 1.91 -22.61 -2.60
C ALA A 51 2.76 -23.74 -1.99
N SER A 52 2.44 -24.17 -0.79
CA SER A 52 3.09 -25.28 -0.10
C SER A 52 2.64 -26.66 -0.58
N GLY A 53 1.53 -26.76 -1.31
CA GLY A 53 0.82 -28.01 -1.63
C GLY A 53 0.09 -28.65 -0.45
N ARG A 54 0.08 -28.00 0.73
CA ARG A 54 -0.51 -28.54 1.99
C ARG A 54 -1.85 -27.89 2.34
N GLU A 55 -2.20 -26.79 1.73
CA GLU A 55 -3.35 -25.95 2.05
C GLU A 55 -4.66 -26.45 1.44
N THR A 56 -4.77 -27.77 1.27
CA THR A 56 -5.97 -28.44 0.75
C THR A 56 -6.99 -28.77 1.85
N THR A 57 -6.58 -28.60 3.09
CA THR A 57 -7.40 -28.79 4.29
C THR A 57 -7.16 -27.65 5.28
N LEU A 58 -8.11 -27.44 6.19
CA LEU A 58 -7.97 -26.43 7.25
C LEU A 58 -6.73 -26.69 8.12
N GLU A 59 -6.42 -27.95 8.46
CA GLU A 59 -5.23 -28.31 9.25
C GLU A 59 -3.95 -27.93 8.52
N GLY A 60 -3.84 -28.25 7.21
CA GLY A 60 -2.68 -27.91 6.39
C GLY A 60 -2.51 -26.40 6.20
N LEU A 61 -3.61 -25.67 6.03
CA LEU A 61 -3.62 -24.21 5.96
C LEU A 61 -3.13 -23.60 7.29
N CYS A 62 -3.63 -24.08 8.43
CA CYS A 62 -3.19 -23.64 9.74
C CYS A 62 -1.69 -23.89 9.97
N ALA A 63 -1.17 -25.07 9.57
CA ALA A 63 0.25 -25.38 9.69
C ALA A 63 1.13 -24.43 8.87
N VAL A 64 0.69 -24.02 7.67
CA VAL A 64 1.39 -23.01 6.87
C VAL A 64 1.40 -21.65 7.57
N LEU A 65 0.29 -21.22 8.12
CA LEU A 65 0.21 -19.97 8.88
C LEU A 65 1.09 -19.99 10.14
N ASP A 66 1.18 -21.14 10.82
CA ASP A 66 2.06 -21.33 11.99
C ASP A 66 3.56 -21.18 11.58
N GLU A 67 3.94 -21.69 10.42
CA GLU A 67 5.31 -21.52 9.89
C GLU A 67 5.62 -20.06 9.54
N LEU A 68 4.67 -19.35 8.91
CA LEU A 68 4.81 -17.94 8.63
C LEU A 68 4.94 -17.10 9.90
N ALA A 69 4.09 -17.37 10.90
CA ALA A 69 4.15 -16.71 12.20
C ALA A 69 5.48 -16.98 12.92
N ALA A 70 5.97 -18.22 12.91
CA ALA A 70 7.24 -18.61 13.52
C ALA A 70 8.44 -17.91 12.84
N ALA A 71 8.33 -17.54 11.57
CA ALA A 71 9.32 -16.75 10.87
C ALA A 71 9.14 -15.21 11.07
N GLY A 72 8.23 -14.79 11.94
CA GLY A 72 7.97 -13.39 12.26
C GLY A 72 7.17 -12.62 11.19
N ILE A 73 6.51 -13.32 10.26
CA ILE A 73 5.65 -12.68 9.26
C ILE A 73 4.38 -12.18 9.97
N ASN A 74 4.11 -10.89 9.83
CA ASN A 74 2.97 -10.20 10.43
C ASN A 74 1.95 -9.68 9.39
N MET A 75 2.27 -9.78 8.09
CA MET A 75 1.37 -9.41 7.01
C MET A 75 1.53 -10.34 5.80
N VAL A 76 0.41 -10.72 5.19
CA VAL A 76 0.38 -11.53 3.97
C VAL A 76 -0.41 -10.80 2.89
N PHE A 77 0.19 -10.60 1.73
CA PHE A 77 -0.51 -10.30 0.49
C PHE A 77 -0.93 -11.62 -0.15
N LEU A 78 -2.18 -12.03 0.07
CA LEU A 78 -2.72 -13.29 -0.43
C LEU A 78 -3.27 -13.12 -1.84
N GLU A 79 -2.74 -13.87 -2.81
CA GLU A 79 -3.22 -13.83 -4.20
C GLU A 79 -4.68 -14.31 -4.27
N THR A 80 -5.58 -13.36 -4.43
CA THR A 80 -7.03 -13.58 -4.35
C THR A 80 -7.70 -13.48 -5.71
N PHE A 81 -7.20 -12.63 -6.58
CA PHE A 81 -7.62 -12.56 -7.98
C PHE A 81 -6.42 -12.80 -8.88
N TYR A 82 -6.45 -13.91 -9.62
CA TYR A 82 -5.36 -14.40 -10.42
C TYR A 82 -5.85 -14.96 -11.75
N HIS A 83 -5.32 -14.47 -12.85
CA HIS A 83 -5.70 -14.91 -14.20
C HIS A 83 -7.22 -14.90 -14.43
N GLY A 84 -7.92 -13.90 -13.90
CA GLY A 84 -9.38 -13.80 -14.06
C GLY A 84 -10.18 -14.83 -13.27
N MET A 85 -9.60 -15.47 -12.27
CA MET A 85 -10.23 -16.39 -11.31
C MET A 85 -9.97 -15.95 -9.89
N THR A 86 -10.70 -16.51 -8.91
CA THR A 86 -10.56 -16.15 -7.51
C THR A 86 -10.65 -17.38 -6.59
N VAL A 87 -10.07 -17.26 -5.39
CA VAL A 87 -10.18 -18.24 -4.30
C VAL A 87 -11.27 -17.86 -3.28
N TYR A 88 -12.12 -16.92 -3.64
CA TYR A 88 -13.30 -16.48 -2.92
C TYR A 88 -14.57 -16.90 -3.67
N LYS A 89 -15.52 -17.58 -3.01
CA LYS A 89 -16.76 -18.05 -3.66
C LYS A 89 -17.72 -16.91 -3.92
N THR A 90 -17.91 -16.60 -5.20
CA THR A 90 -18.79 -15.56 -5.71
C THR A 90 -19.44 -15.97 -7.04
N ASN A 91 -20.52 -15.28 -7.39
CA ASN A 91 -21.13 -15.41 -8.73
C ASN A 91 -20.54 -14.43 -9.75
N LEU A 92 -19.67 -13.52 -9.32
CA LEU A 92 -19.07 -12.50 -10.19
C LEU A 92 -17.85 -13.05 -10.95
N VAL A 93 -16.96 -13.75 -10.26
CA VAL A 93 -15.67 -14.22 -10.79
C VAL A 93 -15.61 -15.73 -10.67
N PRO A 94 -15.13 -16.47 -11.69
CA PRO A 94 -14.98 -17.92 -11.60
C PRO A 94 -14.07 -18.33 -10.44
N TYR A 95 -14.49 -19.36 -9.70
CA TYR A 95 -13.69 -19.95 -8.65
C TYR A 95 -12.48 -20.68 -9.23
N TYR A 96 -11.34 -20.63 -8.53
CA TYR A 96 -10.10 -21.22 -9.04
C TYR A 96 -10.21 -22.74 -9.16
N THR A 97 -9.88 -23.26 -10.33
CA THR A 97 -10.01 -24.70 -10.66
C THR A 97 -9.20 -25.56 -9.70
N GLY A 98 -9.84 -26.53 -9.07
CA GLY A 98 -9.24 -27.48 -8.12
C GLY A 98 -9.54 -27.14 -6.67
N PHE A 99 -9.83 -25.88 -6.33
CA PHE A 99 -10.14 -25.48 -4.95
C PHE A 99 -11.54 -25.90 -4.50
N GLU A 100 -12.43 -26.24 -5.43
CA GLU A 100 -13.75 -26.80 -5.13
C GLU A 100 -13.71 -28.12 -4.39
N ASN A 101 -12.58 -28.84 -4.44
CA ASN A 101 -12.37 -30.15 -3.80
C ASN A 101 -11.67 -30.06 -2.45
N PHE A 102 -11.28 -28.85 -2.01
CA PHE A 102 -10.57 -28.65 -0.75
C PHE A 102 -11.56 -28.48 0.41
N ASP A 103 -11.14 -28.87 1.61
CA ASP A 103 -11.99 -28.88 2.80
C ASP A 103 -11.43 -27.91 3.85
N TYR A 104 -12.17 -26.84 4.09
CA TYR A 104 -11.84 -25.83 5.11
C TYR A 104 -12.82 -25.85 6.30
N GLY A 105 -13.48 -26.96 6.54
CA GLY A 105 -14.41 -27.10 7.65
C GLY A 105 -15.63 -26.19 7.50
N GLU A 106 -15.86 -25.31 8.49
CA GLU A 106 -17.00 -24.40 8.49
C GLU A 106 -16.82 -23.17 7.59
N TYR A 107 -15.62 -22.93 7.06
CA TYR A 107 -15.36 -21.80 6.18
C TYR A 107 -15.89 -22.06 4.76
N PRO A 108 -16.54 -21.05 4.13
CA PRO A 108 -17.14 -21.25 2.82
C PRO A 108 -16.12 -21.45 1.70
N ASP A 109 -14.92 -20.88 1.85
CA ASP A 109 -13.87 -20.87 0.84
C ASP A 109 -12.48 -20.66 1.45
N TYR A 110 -11.46 -20.77 0.58
CA TYR A 110 -10.05 -20.63 0.96
C TYR A 110 -9.73 -19.25 1.53
N LEU A 111 -10.22 -18.16 0.89
CA LEU A 111 -9.92 -16.80 1.33
C LEU A 111 -10.43 -16.54 2.74
N THR A 112 -11.68 -16.91 2.99
CA THR A 112 -12.30 -16.73 4.32
C THR A 112 -11.56 -17.53 5.39
N ALA A 113 -11.20 -18.80 5.09
CA ALA A 113 -10.43 -19.63 6.00
C ALA A 113 -9.06 -19.01 6.29
N PHE A 114 -8.31 -18.67 5.24
CA PHE A 114 -6.94 -18.14 5.38
C PHE A 114 -6.92 -16.83 6.17
N ALA A 115 -7.76 -15.86 5.80
CA ALA A 115 -7.79 -14.55 6.47
C ALA A 115 -8.20 -14.67 7.94
N THR A 116 -9.22 -15.51 8.26
CA THR A 116 -9.69 -15.69 9.63
C THR A 116 -8.66 -16.41 10.51
N GLU A 117 -8.00 -17.45 9.98
CA GLU A 117 -6.99 -18.20 10.72
C GLU A 117 -5.67 -17.39 10.87
N ALA A 118 -5.31 -16.57 9.89
CA ALA A 118 -4.18 -15.65 9.97
C ALA A 118 -4.37 -14.61 11.09
N GLN A 119 -5.57 -14.03 11.18
CA GLN A 119 -5.90 -13.05 12.21
C GLN A 119 -5.73 -13.62 13.64
N LYS A 120 -6.05 -14.89 13.87
CA LYS A 120 -5.84 -15.56 15.17
C LYS A 120 -4.36 -15.66 15.56
N ARG A 121 -3.46 -15.54 14.59
CA ARG A 121 -1.98 -15.60 14.74
C ARG A 121 -1.32 -14.23 14.71
N GLY A 122 -2.10 -13.15 14.72
CA GLY A 122 -1.57 -11.78 14.62
C GLY A 122 -1.07 -11.40 13.23
N ILE A 123 -1.41 -12.17 12.20
CA ILE A 123 -1.04 -11.90 10.80
C ILE A 123 -2.21 -11.18 10.12
N GLU A 124 -1.95 -10.00 9.56
CA GLU A 124 -2.91 -9.30 8.72
C GLU A 124 -2.89 -9.85 7.28
N VAL A 125 -4.06 -9.98 6.68
CA VAL A 125 -4.21 -10.45 5.30
C VAL A 125 -4.79 -9.34 4.44
N HIS A 126 -4.07 -8.99 3.37
CA HIS A 126 -4.55 -8.12 2.31
C HIS A 126 -4.78 -8.95 1.04
N ALA A 127 -5.92 -8.76 0.40
CA ALA A 127 -6.20 -9.44 -0.85
C ALA A 127 -5.29 -8.91 -1.96
N TRP A 128 -4.35 -9.70 -2.43
CA TRP A 128 -3.53 -9.40 -3.60
C TRP A 128 -4.33 -9.68 -4.86
N VAL A 129 -4.54 -8.67 -5.67
CA VAL A 129 -5.37 -8.72 -6.87
C VAL A 129 -4.59 -8.25 -8.09
N GLU A 130 -4.45 -9.12 -9.11
CA GLU A 130 -3.78 -8.84 -10.37
C GLU A 130 -4.70 -8.05 -11.34
N SER A 131 -5.21 -6.93 -10.91
CA SER A 131 -6.28 -6.09 -11.45
C SER A 131 -6.57 -6.26 -12.95
N PHE A 132 -5.66 -5.81 -13.83
CA PHE A 132 -5.91 -5.89 -15.30
C PHE A 132 -5.28 -7.10 -15.98
N TYR A 133 -4.45 -7.88 -15.32
CA TYR A 133 -3.77 -9.02 -15.90
C TYR A 133 -4.64 -10.29 -15.87
N LEU A 134 -4.80 -10.94 -17.01
CA LEU A 134 -5.64 -12.15 -17.17
C LEU A 134 -4.83 -13.41 -17.50
N GLY A 135 -3.51 -13.36 -17.38
CA GLY A 135 -2.67 -14.52 -17.68
C GLY A 135 -2.29 -14.63 -19.15
N VAL A 136 -2.10 -15.88 -19.60
CA VAL A 136 -1.61 -16.22 -20.95
C VAL A 136 -2.60 -17.06 -21.77
N SER A 137 -3.69 -17.49 -21.16
CA SER A 137 -4.64 -18.42 -21.78
C SER A 137 -5.87 -17.70 -22.32
N GLU A 138 -6.19 -17.95 -23.59
CA GLU A 138 -7.46 -17.51 -24.17
C GLU A 138 -8.66 -18.35 -23.67
N GLU A 139 -8.38 -19.45 -22.98
CA GLU A 139 -9.39 -20.28 -22.34
C GLU A 139 -9.88 -19.70 -20.99
N THR A 140 -9.21 -18.70 -20.46
CA THR A 140 -9.64 -17.97 -19.26
C THR A 140 -11.07 -17.46 -19.42
N PRO A 141 -11.98 -17.70 -18.48
CA PRO A 141 -13.40 -17.33 -18.63
C PRO A 141 -13.62 -15.85 -18.98
N LEU A 142 -12.92 -14.92 -18.31
CA LEU A 142 -13.07 -13.49 -18.63
C LEU A 142 -12.63 -13.17 -20.07
N VAL A 143 -11.59 -13.82 -20.57
CA VAL A 143 -11.12 -13.65 -21.96
C VAL A 143 -12.17 -14.13 -22.97
N LYS A 144 -12.82 -15.26 -22.67
CA LYS A 144 -13.85 -15.84 -23.53
C LYS A 144 -15.16 -15.07 -23.53
N TYR A 145 -15.61 -14.67 -22.34
CA TYR A 145 -16.94 -14.08 -22.18
C TYR A 145 -16.98 -12.58 -22.45
N PHE A 146 -15.84 -11.88 -22.31
CA PHE A 146 -15.75 -10.43 -22.49
C PHE A 146 -14.63 -10.02 -23.45
N PRO A 147 -14.64 -10.48 -24.72
CA PRO A 147 -13.60 -10.19 -25.69
C PRO A 147 -13.44 -8.68 -25.98
N ASP A 148 -14.50 -7.89 -25.81
CA ASP A 148 -14.50 -6.44 -26.01
C ASP A 148 -13.87 -5.68 -24.85
N TRP A 149 -13.62 -6.34 -23.72
CA TRP A 149 -12.91 -5.76 -22.58
C TRP A 149 -11.40 -5.90 -22.71
N LEU A 150 -10.91 -6.67 -23.68
CA LEU A 150 -9.50 -7.00 -23.78
C LEU A 150 -8.71 -5.88 -24.43
N LEU A 151 -7.60 -5.54 -23.77
CA LEU A 151 -6.63 -4.58 -24.27
C LEU A 151 -6.05 -5.02 -25.62
N LYS A 152 -5.97 -4.09 -26.58
CA LYS A 152 -5.41 -4.34 -27.91
C LYS A 152 -4.10 -3.59 -28.12
N ASN A 153 -3.15 -4.28 -28.76
CA ASN A 153 -1.91 -3.67 -29.24
C ASN A 153 -2.13 -2.92 -30.58
N GLU A 154 -1.11 -2.25 -31.07
CA GLU A 154 -1.15 -1.47 -32.31
C GLU A 154 -1.41 -2.30 -33.60
N GLN A 155 -1.34 -3.63 -33.51
CA GLN A 155 -1.73 -4.54 -34.58
C GLN A 155 -3.18 -5.06 -34.42
N GLY A 156 -3.88 -4.65 -33.35
CA GLY A 156 -5.22 -5.12 -33.00
C GLY A 156 -5.28 -6.47 -32.28
N GLY A 157 -4.13 -7.05 -31.94
CA GLY A 157 -4.03 -8.30 -31.19
C GLY A 157 -4.16 -8.10 -29.67
N ILE A 158 -4.60 -9.15 -28.98
CA ILE A 158 -4.81 -9.16 -27.50
C ILE A 158 -3.58 -9.62 -26.71
N ARG A 159 -2.54 -10.10 -27.39
CA ARG A 159 -1.33 -10.62 -26.76
C ARG A 159 -0.22 -9.59 -26.76
N HIS A 160 0.33 -9.33 -25.57
CA HIS A 160 1.36 -8.31 -25.33
C HIS A 160 2.70 -9.02 -25.04
N LYS A 161 3.52 -9.18 -26.08
CA LYS A 161 4.77 -9.97 -26.03
C LYS A 161 5.96 -9.26 -25.37
N THR A 162 5.79 -8.03 -24.93
CA THR A 162 6.78 -7.34 -24.10
C THR A 162 6.91 -7.98 -22.73
N GLU A 163 5.89 -8.74 -22.32
CA GLU A 163 5.87 -9.53 -21.09
C GLU A 163 5.39 -10.94 -21.42
N GLY A 164 5.96 -11.95 -20.76
CA GLY A 164 5.61 -13.35 -20.99
C GLY A 164 5.88 -13.85 -22.42
N ALA A 165 6.86 -13.33 -23.12
CA ALA A 165 7.16 -13.66 -24.52
C ALA A 165 7.31 -15.17 -24.76
N SER A 166 7.98 -15.89 -23.84
CA SER A 166 8.15 -17.35 -23.88
C SER A 166 6.82 -18.12 -23.75
N LEU A 167 5.79 -17.48 -23.22
CA LEU A 167 4.44 -18.02 -23.03
C LEU A 167 3.45 -17.50 -24.09
N GLY A 168 3.93 -16.83 -25.13
CA GLY A 168 3.13 -16.27 -26.20
C GLY A 168 2.62 -14.84 -25.97
N GLY A 169 2.96 -14.23 -24.84
CA GLY A 169 2.56 -12.88 -24.42
C GLY A 169 1.36 -12.87 -23.48
N TYR A 170 1.33 -11.86 -22.63
CA TYR A 170 0.29 -11.67 -21.62
C TYR A 170 -0.99 -11.07 -22.20
N ILE A 171 -2.13 -11.37 -21.58
CA ILE A 171 -3.45 -10.84 -21.92
C ILE A 171 -3.90 -9.92 -20.77
N PHE A 172 -4.48 -8.77 -21.13
CA PHE A 172 -4.94 -7.77 -20.15
C PHE A 172 -6.37 -7.32 -20.46
N LEU A 173 -7.10 -6.91 -19.42
CA LEU A 173 -8.25 -6.02 -19.55
C LEU A 173 -7.78 -4.63 -19.98
N ASP A 174 -8.59 -3.91 -20.74
CA ASP A 174 -8.30 -2.53 -21.11
C ASP A 174 -8.70 -1.58 -19.97
N PRO A 175 -7.76 -0.87 -19.35
CA PRO A 175 -8.11 0.14 -18.34
C PRO A 175 -9.00 1.27 -18.86
N ALA A 176 -9.08 1.50 -20.16
CA ALA A 176 -10.01 2.45 -20.77
C ALA A 176 -11.46 1.92 -20.85
N ASN A 177 -11.68 0.62 -20.72
CA ASN A 177 -13.02 0.03 -20.73
C ASN A 177 -13.72 0.24 -19.38
N ALA A 178 -14.78 1.06 -19.37
CA ALA A 178 -15.51 1.42 -18.14
C ALA A 178 -16.19 0.21 -17.49
N ASP A 179 -16.75 -0.73 -18.30
CA ASP A 179 -17.43 -1.91 -17.78
C ASP A 179 -16.44 -2.87 -17.11
N ALA A 180 -15.23 -3.02 -17.69
CA ALA A 180 -14.18 -3.82 -17.08
C ALA A 180 -13.73 -3.24 -15.72
N ARG A 181 -13.58 -1.92 -15.63
CA ARG A 181 -13.26 -1.24 -14.34
C ARG A 181 -14.40 -1.45 -13.33
N ALA A 182 -15.64 -1.18 -13.72
CA ALA A 182 -16.80 -1.33 -12.84
C ALA A 182 -16.96 -2.78 -12.34
N TYR A 183 -16.68 -3.77 -13.19
CA TYR A 183 -16.71 -5.18 -12.80
C TYR A 183 -15.69 -5.51 -11.72
N LEU A 184 -14.44 -5.06 -11.87
CA LEU A 184 -13.40 -5.28 -10.85
C LEU A 184 -13.74 -4.57 -9.54
N VAL A 185 -14.20 -3.32 -9.59
CA VAL A 185 -14.63 -2.56 -8.40
C VAL A 185 -15.76 -3.28 -7.67
N LYS A 186 -16.78 -3.75 -8.40
CA LYS A 186 -17.88 -4.53 -7.82
C LYS A 186 -17.42 -5.82 -7.17
N PHE A 187 -16.45 -6.51 -7.76
CA PHE A 187 -15.89 -7.73 -7.17
C PHE A 187 -15.14 -7.42 -5.85
N TYR A 188 -14.35 -6.36 -5.81
CA TYR A 188 -13.62 -5.95 -4.59
C TYR A 188 -14.59 -5.51 -3.49
N ASP A 189 -15.63 -4.76 -3.84
CA ASP A 189 -16.71 -4.36 -2.93
C ASP A 189 -17.38 -5.57 -2.27
N GLU A 190 -17.81 -6.54 -3.09
CA GLU A 190 -18.45 -7.76 -2.57
C GLU A 190 -17.52 -8.55 -1.66
N MET A 191 -16.27 -8.74 -2.07
CA MET A 191 -15.27 -9.51 -1.33
C MET A 191 -14.99 -8.89 0.04
N LEU A 192 -14.76 -7.58 0.10
CA LEU A 192 -14.48 -6.87 1.36
C LEU A 192 -15.69 -6.91 2.31
N LYS A 193 -16.91 -6.81 1.79
CA LYS A 193 -18.13 -6.91 2.61
C LYS A 193 -18.33 -8.29 3.19
N LYS A 194 -18.00 -9.34 2.45
CA LYS A 194 -18.26 -10.73 2.85
C LYS A 194 -17.11 -11.40 3.61
N VAL A 195 -15.90 -10.85 3.55
CA VAL A 195 -14.72 -11.38 4.25
C VAL A 195 -14.14 -10.31 5.19
N PRO A 196 -14.79 -10.06 6.33
CA PRO A 196 -14.40 -8.96 7.25
C PRO A 196 -13.04 -9.17 7.93
N ALA A 197 -12.44 -10.36 7.81
CA ALA A 197 -11.08 -10.64 8.27
C ALA A 197 -10.00 -10.09 7.34
N LEU A 198 -10.35 -9.60 6.14
CA LEU A 198 -9.42 -8.88 5.27
C LEU A 198 -9.17 -7.48 5.83
N CYS A 199 -7.90 -7.13 5.94
CA CYS A 199 -7.46 -5.81 6.43
C CYS A 199 -7.13 -4.84 5.28
N GLY A 200 -7.03 -5.32 4.04
CA GLY A 200 -6.70 -4.46 2.90
C GLY A 200 -6.79 -5.12 1.53
N LEU A 201 -6.55 -4.28 0.52
CA LEU A 201 -6.32 -4.69 -0.86
C LEU A 201 -4.87 -4.36 -1.24
N ASN A 202 -4.19 -5.30 -1.93
CA ASN A 202 -2.93 -5.05 -2.60
C ASN A 202 -3.17 -5.07 -4.12
N LEU A 203 -3.20 -3.89 -4.74
CA LEU A 203 -3.44 -3.73 -6.15
C LEU A 203 -2.15 -3.96 -6.94
N ASP A 204 -2.08 -5.06 -7.65
CA ASP A 204 -1.00 -5.37 -8.60
C ASP A 204 -1.53 -5.31 -10.03
N TYR A 205 -0.64 -5.23 -11.00
CA TYR A 205 -0.96 -5.06 -12.42
C TYR A 205 -1.99 -3.94 -12.70
N ILE A 206 -2.04 -2.92 -11.84
CA ILE A 206 -2.82 -1.68 -12.04
C ILE A 206 -2.09 -0.79 -13.06
N ARG A 207 -1.96 -1.31 -14.26
CA ARG A 207 -1.12 -0.73 -15.30
C ARG A 207 -1.41 -1.34 -16.66
N TYR A 208 -0.91 -0.69 -17.69
CA TYR A 208 -0.75 -1.31 -18.99
C TYR A 208 0.46 -2.26 -18.99
N PRO A 209 0.54 -3.25 -19.90
CA PRO A 209 1.78 -3.98 -20.15
C PRO A 209 2.88 -3.01 -20.60
N VAL A 210 4.13 -3.42 -20.41
CA VAL A 210 5.28 -2.64 -20.90
C VAL A 210 5.08 -2.28 -22.36
N SER A 211 5.07 -1.01 -22.67
CA SER A 211 4.77 -0.50 -24.00
C SER A 211 5.59 0.73 -24.35
N ASP A 212 5.98 0.82 -25.61
CA ASP A 212 6.66 1.99 -26.16
C ASP A 212 6.07 2.35 -27.52
N PHE A 213 5.70 3.64 -27.65
CA PHE A 213 5.05 4.13 -28.87
C PHE A 213 5.91 3.96 -30.13
N TYR A 214 7.23 4.10 -30.01
CA TYR A 214 8.14 4.12 -31.15
C TYR A 214 8.76 2.75 -31.46
N SER A 215 8.70 1.79 -30.54
CA SER A 215 9.34 0.47 -30.70
C SER A 215 8.45 -0.60 -31.34
N GLY A 216 7.21 -0.29 -31.71
CA GLY A 216 6.26 -1.28 -32.26
C GLY A 216 5.58 -2.16 -31.21
N THR A 217 5.61 -1.73 -29.94
CA THR A 217 5.03 -2.45 -28.81
C THR A 217 3.90 -1.69 -28.12
N ASP A 218 3.37 -0.65 -28.76
CA ASP A 218 2.37 0.21 -28.13
C ASP A 218 1.00 -0.47 -27.98
N THR A 219 0.21 -0.01 -27.00
CA THR A 219 -1.04 -0.65 -26.55
C THR A 219 -2.14 0.40 -26.28
N GLY A 220 -3.38 -0.06 -26.10
CA GLY A 220 -4.53 0.80 -25.82
C GLY A 220 -5.42 1.06 -27.04
N TYR A 221 -5.29 0.29 -28.11
CA TYR A 221 -5.97 0.53 -29.39
C TYR A 221 -7.31 -0.25 -29.49
N THR A 222 -8.12 -0.19 -28.42
CA THR A 222 -9.51 -0.68 -28.44
C THR A 222 -10.42 0.35 -29.12
N ALA A 223 -11.57 -0.09 -29.59
CA ALA A 223 -12.53 0.81 -30.24
C ALA A 223 -12.98 1.94 -29.30
N SER A 224 -13.26 1.62 -28.03
CA SER A 224 -13.65 2.59 -27.00
C SER A 224 -12.57 3.64 -26.77
N ALA A 225 -11.33 3.21 -26.53
CA ALA A 225 -10.21 4.12 -26.29
C ALA A 225 -9.91 5.03 -27.51
N MET A 226 -9.95 4.45 -28.72
CA MET A 226 -9.75 5.25 -29.94
C MET A 226 -10.87 6.28 -30.14
N THR A 227 -12.14 5.91 -29.86
CA THR A 227 -13.28 6.82 -29.97
C THR A 227 -13.15 7.97 -28.99
N GLU A 228 -12.99 7.68 -27.71
CA GLU A 228 -12.89 8.71 -26.67
C GLU A 228 -11.70 9.66 -26.93
N PHE A 229 -10.54 9.11 -27.28
CA PHE A 229 -9.38 9.95 -27.57
C PHE A 229 -9.58 10.80 -28.83
N SER A 230 -10.27 10.27 -29.87
CA SER A 230 -10.62 11.02 -31.07
C SER A 230 -11.52 12.21 -30.77
N GLU A 231 -12.51 12.02 -29.90
CA GLU A 231 -13.42 13.10 -29.46
C GLU A 231 -12.66 14.20 -28.70
N LEU A 232 -11.74 13.82 -27.81
CA LEU A 232 -10.93 14.76 -27.04
C LEU A 232 -10.00 15.62 -27.89
N TYR A 233 -9.48 15.05 -28.99
CA TYR A 233 -8.44 15.70 -29.79
C TYR A 233 -8.83 15.93 -31.26
N ASN A 234 -10.13 15.79 -31.60
CA ASN A 234 -10.68 15.99 -32.94
C ASN A 234 -9.96 15.20 -34.03
N LEU A 235 -9.65 13.92 -33.76
CA LEU A 235 -9.08 13.02 -34.75
C LEU A 235 -10.17 12.41 -35.62
N SER A 236 -9.83 12.05 -36.85
CA SER A 236 -10.75 11.37 -37.77
C SER A 236 -10.82 9.88 -37.47
N LEU A 237 -11.98 9.42 -37.02
CA LEU A 237 -12.26 8.01 -36.78
C LEU A 237 -13.46 7.55 -37.60
N ASN A 238 -13.33 6.38 -38.26
CA ASN A 238 -14.40 5.70 -38.95
C ASN A 238 -14.24 4.18 -38.81
N GLU A 239 -15.22 3.41 -39.24
CA GLU A 239 -15.25 1.94 -39.13
C GLU A 239 -14.05 1.21 -39.77
N SER A 240 -13.38 1.84 -40.73
CA SER A 240 -12.18 1.30 -41.38
C SER A 240 -10.87 1.74 -40.73
N THR A 241 -10.91 2.57 -39.71
CA THR A 241 -9.70 3.07 -39.05
C THR A 241 -9.04 1.96 -38.24
N THR A 242 -7.92 1.45 -38.72
CA THR A 242 -7.13 0.44 -38.01
C THR A 242 -6.33 1.06 -36.86
N PRO A 243 -5.93 0.28 -35.84
CA PRO A 243 -5.00 0.72 -34.80
C PRO A 243 -3.73 1.41 -35.33
N ALA A 244 -3.13 0.85 -36.38
CA ALA A 244 -1.94 1.41 -37.01
C ALA A 244 -2.21 2.79 -37.67
N ALA A 245 -3.36 2.94 -38.34
CA ALA A 245 -3.77 4.21 -38.93
C ALA A 245 -4.05 5.27 -37.84
N PHE A 246 -4.70 4.86 -36.75
CA PHE A 246 -4.96 5.73 -35.60
C PHE A 246 -3.65 6.16 -34.93
N LYS A 247 -2.73 5.26 -34.71
CA LYS A 247 -1.38 5.56 -34.20
C LYS A 247 -0.66 6.59 -35.07
N GLN A 248 -0.79 6.47 -36.39
CA GLN A 248 -0.21 7.45 -37.33
C GLN A 248 -0.86 8.84 -37.18
N GLN A 249 -2.17 8.92 -36.92
CA GLN A 249 -2.82 10.22 -36.63
C GLN A 249 -2.29 10.84 -35.34
N ILE A 250 -2.14 10.05 -34.26
CA ILE A 250 -1.53 10.51 -33.00
C ILE A 250 -0.15 11.11 -33.29
N LYS A 251 0.68 10.40 -34.04
CA LYS A 251 2.04 10.84 -34.38
C LYS A 251 2.04 12.13 -35.21
N SER A 252 1.24 12.18 -36.26
CA SER A 252 1.19 13.32 -37.19
C SER A 252 0.66 14.60 -36.54
N ASN A 253 -0.18 14.48 -35.53
CA ASN A 253 -0.73 15.60 -34.78
C ASN A 253 0.09 15.94 -33.51
N SER A 254 1.25 15.31 -33.30
CA SER A 254 2.13 15.52 -32.12
C SER A 254 1.42 15.20 -30.78
N LEU A 255 0.56 14.18 -30.75
CA LEU A 255 -0.27 13.82 -29.59
C LEU A 255 0.27 12.61 -28.79
N VAL A 256 1.54 12.23 -28.98
CA VAL A 256 2.11 11.02 -28.32
C VAL A 256 2.11 11.15 -26.80
N GLU A 257 2.46 12.29 -26.25
CA GLU A 257 2.39 12.57 -24.82
C GLU A 257 0.92 12.52 -24.34
N LYS A 258 0.02 13.18 -25.08
CA LYS A 258 -1.41 13.14 -24.75
C LYS A 258 -2.02 11.74 -24.76
N TRP A 259 -1.54 10.88 -25.65
CA TRP A 259 -1.92 9.47 -25.66
C TRP A 259 -1.40 8.70 -24.44
N THR A 260 -0.22 9.04 -23.95
CA THR A 260 0.32 8.52 -22.69
C THR A 260 -0.49 9.02 -21.49
N ASP A 261 -0.72 10.36 -21.42
CA ASP A 261 -1.51 11.00 -20.35
C ASP A 261 -2.94 10.42 -20.27
N TYR A 262 -3.60 10.23 -21.43
CA TYR A 262 -4.94 9.65 -21.51
C TYR A 262 -4.96 8.25 -20.88
N ARG A 263 -4.04 7.36 -21.27
CA ARG A 263 -3.99 5.99 -20.75
C ARG A 263 -3.65 5.94 -19.27
N ALA A 264 -2.71 6.75 -18.82
CA ALA A 264 -2.38 6.88 -17.39
C ALA A 264 -3.59 7.42 -16.59
N GLY A 265 -4.33 8.37 -17.18
CA GLY A 265 -5.59 8.86 -16.63
C GLY A 265 -6.65 7.76 -16.44
N LYS A 266 -6.75 6.80 -17.38
CA LYS A 266 -7.70 5.68 -17.25
C LYS A 266 -7.35 4.72 -16.10
N VAL A 267 -6.07 4.49 -15.87
CA VAL A 267 -5.64 3.74 -14.67
C VAL A 267 -5.92 4.54 -13.40
N THR A 268 -5.67 5.85 -13.41
CA THR A 268 -5.98 6.75 -12.28
C THR A 268 -7.47 6.78 -11.97
N GLU A 269 -8.35 6.82 -12.98
CA GLU A 269 -9.82 6.69 -12.79
C GLU A 269 -10.19 5.40 -12.08
N PHE A 270 -9.58 4.27 -12.43
CA PHE A 270 -9.82 2.99 -11.75
C PHE A 270 -9.37 3.02 -10.29
N VAL A 271 -8.14 3.49 -10.01
CA VAL A 271 -7.61 3.58 -8.63
C VAL A 271 -8.50 4.48 -7.78
N LYS A 272 -8.97 5.61 -8.34
CA LYS A 272 -9.93 6.49 -7.67
C LYS A 272 -11.23 5.76 -7.34
N GLN A 273 -11.84 5.05 -8.30
CA GLN A 273 -13.07 4.28 -8.09
C GLN A 273 -12.91 3.22 -6.99
N VAL A 274 -11.77 2.50 -6.97
CA VAL A 274 -11.45 1.56 -5.89
C VAL A 274 -11.36 2.28 -4.55
N ALA A 275 -10.64 3.40 -4.49
CA ALA A 275 -10.46 4.15 -3.25
C ALA A 275 -11.79 4.67 -2.69
N GLU A 276 -12.65 5.25 -3.53
CA GLU A 276 -13.96 5.73 -3.13
C GLU A 276 -14.83 4.59 -2.58
N THR A 277 -14.90 3.46 -3.30
CA THR A 277 -15.68 2.28 -2.89
C THR A 277 -15.17 1.67 -1.58
N VAL A 278 -13.86 1.48 -1.43
CA VAL A 278 -13.27 0.91 -0.22
C VAL A 278 -13.49 1.83 0.99
N ASN A 279 -13.36 3.14 0.82
CA ASN A 279 -13.54 4.11 1.90
C ASN A 279 -15.01 4.20 2.40
N GLU A 280 -15.97 3.92 1.53
CA GLU A 280 -17.40 3.83 1.90
C GLU A 280 -17.70 2.59 2.76
N ILE A 281 -17.03 1.45 2.48
CA ILE A 281 -17.28 0.17 3.15
C ILE A 281 -16.49 0.06 4.44
N HIS A 282 -15.17 0.25 4.33
CA HIS A 282 -14.20 0.02 5.39
C HIS A 282 -13.15 1.12 5.43
N ARG A 283 -13.38 2.13 6.25
CA ARG A 283 -12.43 3.25 6.42
C ARG A 283 -11.03 2.81 6.84
N ASP A 284 -10.93 1.74 7.63
CA ASP A 284 -9.65 1.18 8.09
C ASP A 284 -9.04 0.16 7.13
N CYS A 285 -9.72 -0.17 6.02
CA CYS A 285 -9.15 -1.02 4.99
C CYS A 285 -7.98 -0.30 4.30
N ILE A 286 -6.85 -0.99 4.22
CA ILE A 286 -5.61 -0.46 3.65
C ILE A 286 -5.57 -0.74 2.15
N ILE A 287 -5.42 0.31 1.35
CA ILE A 287 -5.16 0.18 -0.09
C ILE A 287 -3.66 0.30 -0.32
N SER A 288 -3.02 -0.80 -0.67
CA SER A 288 -1.62 -0.86 -1.06
C SER A 288 -1.48 -1.10 -2.56
N ILE A 289 -0.37 -0.64 -3.15
CA ILE A 289 -0.10 -0.76 -4.58
C ILE A 289 1.28 -1.36 -4.83
N ALA A 290 1.37 -2.36 -5.71
CA ALA A 290 2.63 -2.86 -6.24
C ALA A 290 3.05 -2.03 -7.46
N VAL A 291 4.22 -1.36 -7.38
CA VAL A 291 4.66 -0.41 -8.40
C VAL A 291 6.06 -0.70 -8.91
N HIS A 292 6.32 -0.26 -10.14
CA HIS A 292 7.67 -0.29 -10.69
C HIS A 292 8.56 0.74 -9.96
N PRO A 293 9.79 0.39 -9.57
CA PRO A 293 10.62 1.26 -8.73
C PRO A 293 11.21 2.48 -9.44
N ASP A 294 11.25 2.49 -10.77
CA ASP A 294 11.62 3.66 -11.57
C ASP A 294 10.34 4.42 -11.96
N ILE A 295 10.17 5.62 -11.41
CA ILE A 295 8.97 6.45 -11.55
C ILE A 295 8.73 6.84 -13.02
N ALA A 296 9.79 7.23 -13.74
CA ALA A 296 9.67 7.64 -15.14
C ALA A 296 9.26 6.44 -16.03
N ASN A 297 9.82 5.27 -15.77
CA ASN A 297 9.46 4.03 -16.46
C ASN A 297 8.03 3.58 -16.11
N ALA A 298 7.64 3.65 -14.83
CA ALA A 298 6.28 3.37 -14.40
C ALA A 298 5.26 4.20 -15.19
N TYR A 299 5.47 5.52 -15.29
CA TYR A 299 4.59 6.41 -16.03
C TYR A 299 4.65 6.16 -17.54
N ASN A 300 5.85 6.26 -18.13
CA ASN A 300 6.00 6.30 -19.59
C ASN A 300 5.74 4.93 -20.26
N GLN A 301 6.19 3.83 -19.64
CA GLN A 301 6.09 2.52 -20.26
C GLN A 301 4.88 1.70 -19.77
N LYS A 302 4.46 1.92 -18.51
CA LYS A 302 3.40 1.13 -17.87
C LYS A 302 2.12 1.92 -17.61
N LYS A 303 2.14 3.25 -17.78
CA LYS A 303 1.00 4.15 -17.51
C LYS A 303 0.55 4.09 -16.04
N GLN A 304 1.50 3.85 -15.14
CA GLN A 304 1.32 3.71 -13.71
C GLN A 304 1.70 5.04 -13.04
N ASP A 305 0.74 5.96 -12.94
CA ASP A 305 0.92 7.32 -12.38
C ASP A 305 0.71 7.33 -10.87
N PHE A 306 1.48 6.51 -10.17
CA PHE A 306 1.28 6.31 -8.73
C PHE A 306 1.65 7.56 -7.89
N ILE A 307 2.43 8.49 -8.40
CA ILE A 307 2.69 9.76 -7.71
C ILE A 307 1.39 10.56 -7.61
N THR A 308 0.63 10.68 -8.70
CA THR A 308 -0.70 11.31 -8.67
C THR A 308 -1.65 10.60 -7.69
N TRP A 309 -1.57 9.27 -7.55
CA TRP A 309 -2.42 8.53 -6.61
C TRP A 309 -2.04 8.80 -5.15
N VAL A 310 -0.73 8.94 -4.85
CA VAL A 310 -0.22 9.38 -3.54
C VAL A 310 -0.73 10.79 -3.23
N GLU A 311 -0.49 11.75 -4.12
CA GLU A 311 -0.85 13.15 -3.93
C GLU A 311 -2.37 13.37 -3.82
N SER A 312 -3.15 12.54 -4.52
CA SER A 312 -4.62 12.58 -4.46
C SER A 312 -5.22 11.88 -3.24
N GLY A 313 -4.41 11.20 -2.44
CA GLY A 313 -4.88 10.47 -1.26
C GLY A 313 -5.68 9.20 -1.56
N TYR A 314 -5.52 8.59 -2.73
CA TYR A 314 -6.28 7.38 -3.10
C TYR A 314 -5.70 6.09 -2.50
N ILE A 315 -4.46 6.08 -2.06
CA ILE A 315 -3.76 4.91 -1.56
C ILE A 315 -3.17 5.15 -0.18
N ASP A 316 -2.97 4.10 0.60
CA ASP A 316 -2.40 4.15 1.95
C ASP A 316 -0.93 3.72 1.96
N VAL A 317 -0.55 2.80 1.07
CA VAL A 317 0.77 2.17 1.05
C VAL A 317 1.29 2.05 -0.37
N VAL A 318 2.55 2.44 -0.57
CA VAL A 318 3.30 2.10 -1.79
C VAL A 318 4.21 0.92 -1.49
N THR A 319 4.14 -0.12 -2.34
CA THR A 319 5.02 -1.28 -2.28
C THR A 319 5.86 -1.32 -3.56
N PRO A 320 6.99 -0.58 -3.62
CA PRO A 320 7.86 -0.59 -4.79
C PRO A 320 8.57 -1.93 -4.92
N MET A 321 8.47 -2.56 -6.08
CA MET A 321 9.12 -3.84 -6.40
C MET A 321 10.61 -3.63 -6.67
N VAL A 322 11.40 -3.36 -5.60
CA VAL A 322 12.85 -3.12 -5.71
C VAL A 322 13.63 -4.44 -5.86
N TYR A 323 13.28 -5.20 -6.90
CA TYR A 323 13.81 -6.52 -7.23
C TYR A 323 15.22 -6.42 -7.85
N TYR A 324 16.16 -5.91 -7.08
CA TYR A 324 17.53 -5.70 -7.51
C TYR A 324 18.50 -6.76 -6.97
N TYR A 325 19.65 -6.89 -7.60
CA TYR A 325 20.65 -7.89 -7.24
C TYR A 325 21.52 -7.49 -6.04
N THR A 326 21.58 -6.20 -5.71
CA THR A 326 22.44 -5.72 -4.62
C THR A 326 21.71 -4.80 -3.67
N ALA A 327 22.07 -4.85 -2.38
CA ALA A 327 21.57 -3.98 -1.34
C ALA A 327 21.76 -2.48 -1.67
N SER A 328 22.87 -2.12 -2.34
CA SER A 328 23.13 -0.76 -2.79
C SER A 328 22.09 -0.28 -3.82
N GLN A 329 21.69 -1.13 -4.75
CA GLN A 329 20.64 -0.79 -5.73
C GLN A 329 19.28 -0.63 -5.04
N VAL A 330 18.93 -1.52 -4.09
CA VAL A 330 17.71 -1.40 -3.27
C VAL A 330 17.69 -0.06 -2.53
N SER A 331 18.77 0.25 -1.79
CA SER A 331 18.86 1.52 -1.05
C SER A 331 18.80 2.75 -1.97
N SER A 332 19.46 2.72 -3.12
CA SER A 332 19.45 3.85 -4.06
C SER A 332 18.06 4.12 -4.63
N ALA A 333 17.35 3.07 -5.05
CA ALA A 333 15.99 3.21 -5.57
C ALA A 333 15.02 3.75 -4.51
N LEU A 334 15.06 3.22 -3.29
CA LEU A 334 14.20 3.68 -2.20
C LEU A 334 14.48 5.13 -1.82
N ARG A 335 15.75 5.55 -1.74
CA ARG A 335 16.12 6.94 -1.45
C ARG A 335 15.70 7.93 -2.53
N GLU A 336 15.54 7.48 -3.77
CA GLU A 336 14.98 8.31 -4.85
C GLU A 336 13.46 8.46 -4.72
N MET A 337 12.77 7.39 -4.32
CA MET A 337 11.30 7.34 -4.28
C MET A 337 10.71 7.94 -2.99
N LEU A 338 11.26 7.58 -1.83
CA LEU A 338 10.71 7.92 -0.51
C LEU A 338 10.42 9.41 -0.31
N PRO A 339 11.26 10.36 -0.78
CA PRO A 339 10.96 11.79 -0.65
C PRO A 339 9.70 12.25 -1.40
N LYS A 340 9.11 11.39 -2.22
CA LYS A 340 7.87 11.65 -2.98
C LYS A 340 6.64 11.00 -2.36
N PHE A 341 6.83 10.22 -1.29
CA PHE A 341 5.77 9.49 -0.60
C PHE A 341 5.28 10.26 0.62
N GLU A 342 4.75 11.47 0.39
CA GLU A 342 4.17 12.24 1.47
C GLU A 342 2.85 11.60 1.95
N ASN A 343 2.74 11.39 3.28
CA ASN A 343 1.53 10.90 3.94
C ASN A 343 1.05 9.50 3.49
N VAL A 344 1.95 8.62 3.06
CA VAL A 344 1.69 7.21 2.81
C VAL A 344 2.83 6.37 3.39
N TYR A 345 2.55 5.10 3.69
CA TYR A 345 3.57 4.16 4.12
C TYR A 345 4.29 3.54 2.93
N CYS A 346 5.53 3.10 3.13
CA CYS A 346 6.33 2.41 2.12
C CYS A 346 6.80 1.06 2.64
N TYR A 347 6.35 -0.04 2.01
CA TYR A 347 6.84 -1.39 2.29
C TYR A 347 7.67 -1.87 1.10
N ALA A 348 8.98 -2.04 1.30
CA ALA A 348 9.89 -2.41 0.22
C ALA A 348 9.59 -3.83 -0.28
N GLY A 349 9.22 -3.98 -1.54
CA GLY A 349 9.07 -5.29 -2.18
C GLY A 349 10.45 -5.88 -2.50
N LEU A 350 10.86 -6.90 -1.75
CA LEU A 350 12.14 -7.57 -1.92
C LEU A 350 11.96 -8.93 -2.59
N TYR A 351 12.94 -9.33 -3.38
CA TYR A 351 12.82 -10.52 -4.18
C TYR A 351 13.73 -11.65 -3.71
N THR A 352 13.14 -12.82 -3.49
CA THR A 352 13.87 -14.03 -3.11
C THR A 352 13.99 -15.06 -4.25
N THR A 353 13.41 -14.81 -5.42
CA THR A 353 13.13 -15.83 -6.45
C THR A 353 13.95 -15.68 -7.75
N TYR A 354 14.45 -14.48 -8.13
CA TYR A 354 15.12 -14.26 -9.44
C TYR A 354 16.51 -14.86 -9.54
N HIS A 355 17.23 -14.95 -8.45
CA HIS A 355 18.53 -15.61 -8.37
C HIS A 355 18.67 -16.30 -7.02
N ASP A 356 19.66 -17.17 -6.91
CA ASP A 356 19.94 -17.88 -5.67
C ASP A 356 20.71 -16.95 -4.73
N GLN A 357 19.98 -16.14 -3.95
CA GLN A 357 20.56 -15.31 -2.90
C GLN A 357 21.01 -16.18 -1.73
N SER A 358 22.11 -15.78 -1.09
CA SER A 358 22.44 -16.24 0.25
C SER A 358 21.53 -15.59 1.30
N THR A 359 21.49 -16.14 2.50
CA THR A 359 20.80 -15.53 3.64
C THR A 359 21.41 -14.16 4.01
N ASP A 360 22.75 -14.02 3.87
CA ASP A 360 23.45 -12.76 4.12
C ASP A 360 23.05 -11.66 3.11
N GLU A 361 22.85 -12.03 1.83
CA GLU A 361 22.35 -11.10 0.82
C GLU A 361 20.90 -10.69 1.10
N LEU A 362 20.03 -11.63 1.52
CA LEU A 362 18.68 -11.30 1.93
C LEU A 362 18.67 -10.34 3.12
N GLU A 363 19.48 -10.61 4.15
CA GLU A 363 19.65 -9.72 5.29
C GLU A 363 20.12 -8.33 4.86
N ALA A 364 21.14 -8.27 4.00
CA ALA A 364 21.65 -6.99 3.48
C ALA A 364 20.57 -6.19 2.72
N HIS A 365 19.67 -6.85 1.98
CA HIS A 365 18.55 -6.19 1.31
C HIS A 365 17.51 -5.68 2.30
N ILE A 366 17.15 -6.47 3.32
CA ILE A 366 16.23 -6.06 4.39
C ILE A 366 16.78 -4.82 5.11
N ARG A 367 18.05 -4.88 5.57
CA ARG A 367 18.71 -3.74 6.25
C ARG A 367 18.84 -2.52 5.34
N ALA A 368 19.13 -2.72 4.04
CA ALA A 368 19.19 -1.62 3.09
C ALA A 368 17.84 -0.91 2.92
N SER A 369 16.73 -1.64 2.99
CA SER A 369 15.39 -1.05 2.93
C SER A 369 15.05 -0.29 4.20
N GLU A 370 15.34 -0.83 5.37
CA GLU A 370 15.14 -0.17 6.66
C GLU A 370 16.00 1.10 6.78
N ASN A 371 17.30 1.01 6.46
CA ASN A 371 18.23 2.15 6.48
C ASN A 371 17.92 3.22 5.42
N ALA A 372 17.17 2.89 4.39
CA ALA A 372 16.65 3.87 3.44
C ALA A 372 15.42 4.62 3.97
N GLY A 373 14.74 4.09 5.00
CA GLY A 373 13.56 4.66 5.62
C GLY A 373 12.24 4.03 5.18
N ALA A 374 12.26 2.78 4.67
CA ALA A 374 11.03 2.03 4.44
C ALA A 374 10.41 1.58 5.76
N ASP A 375 9.07 1.56 5.84
CA ASP A 375 8.30 1.17 7.04
C ASP A 375 8.18 -0.36 7.19
N GLY A 376 8.94 -1.09 6.43
CA GLY A 376 9.01 -2.55 6.43
C GLY A 376 9.29 -3.11 5.04
N TYR A 377 9.20 -4.43 4.93
CA TYR A 377 9.44 -5.15 3.69
C TYR A 377 8.38 -6.21 3.40
N VAL A 378 8.27 -6.60 2.14
CA VAL A 378 7.42 -7.71 1.68
C VAL A 378 8.24 -8.59 0.74
N LEU A 379 8.35 -9.88 1.05
CA LEU A 379 9.16 -10.84 0.29
C LEU A 379 8.36 -11.42 -0.88
N PHE A 380 8.91 -11.38 -2.07
CA PHE A 380 8.35 -12.05 -3.24
C PHE A 380 9.20 -13.29 -3.56
N GLU A 381 8.73 -14.49 -3.33
CA GLU A 381 7.43 -14.88 -2.85
C GLU A 381 7.53 -16.11 -1.91
N SER A 382 6.44 -16.53 -1.30
CA SER A 382 6.40 -17.56 -0.27
C SER A 382 6.92 -18.93 -0.70
N VAL A 383 6.70 -19.34 -1.96
CA VAL A 383 7.12 -20.67 -2.46
C VAL A 383 8.61 -20.88 -2.25
N LYS A 384 9.44 -19.91 -2.67
CA LYS A 384 10.89 -20.02 -2.52
C LYS A 384 11.34 -19.68 -1.10
N THR A 385 10.69 -18.71 -0.46
CA THR A 385 11.10 -18.22 0.86
C THR A 385 10.86 -19.26 1.95
N PHE A 386 9.72 -19.95 1.94
CA PHE A 386 9.27 -20.81 3.03
C PHE A 386 9.15 -22.28 2.67
N PHE A 387 8.81 -22.61 1.43
CA PHE A 387 8.41 -23.98 1.07
C PHE A 387 9.41 -24.71 0.18
N ASN A 388 10.48 -24.04 -0.26
CA ASN A 388 11.54 -24.69 -1.01
C ASN A 388 12.71 -25.05 -0.09
N PRO A 389 12.96 -26.36 0.20
CA PRO A 389 13.98 -26.79 1.15
C PRO A 389 15.42 -26.54 0.67
N ALA A 390 15.62 -26.17 -0.60
CA ALA A 390 16.93 -25.81 -1.12
C ALA A 390 17.42 -24.46 -0.57
N TYR A 391 16.50 -23.63 -0.07
CA TYR A 391 16.81 -22.31 0.49
C TYR A 391 16.51 -22.30 2.00
N ARG A 392 17.37 -21.67 2.77
CA ARG A 392 17.24 -21.62 4.23
C ARG A 392 16.70 -20.28 4.73
N TYR A 393 15.89 -19.59 3.92
CA TYR A 393 15.36 -18.28 4.28
C TYR A 393 14.40 -18.34 5.49
N ALA A 394 13.53 -19.34 5.54
CA ALA A 394 12.63 -19.51 6.69
C ALA A 394 13.38 -19.73 8.00
N ASP A 395 14.39 -20.62 8.00
CA ASP A 395 15.27 -20.86 9.16
C ASP A 395 15.99 -19.57 9.58
N PHE A 396 16.53 -18.84 8.61
CA PHE A 396 17.24 -17.58 8.85
C PHE A 396 16.29 -16.53 9.45
N LEU A 397 15.11 -16.34 8.87
CA LEU A 397 14.11 -15.38 9.35
C LEU A 397 13.69 -15.71 10.79
N SER A 398 13.37 -16.98 11.09
CA SER A 398 12.96 -17.38 12.42
C SER A 398 14.06 -17.28 13.48
N GLN A 399 15.32 -17.47 13.11
CA GLN A 399 16.44 -17.43 14.06
C GLN A 399 17.01 -16.03 14.28
N ASN A 400 16.95 -15.15 13.27
CA ASN A 400 17.66 -13.87 13.29
C ASN A 400 16.73 -12.65 13.26
N LEU A 401 15.53 -12.77 12.65
CA LEU A 401 14.63 -11.64 12.44
C LEU A 401 13.26 -11.83 13.11
N ALA A 402 12.95 -13.04 13.55
CA ALA A 402 11.64 -13.32 14.11
C ALA A 402 11.47 -12.58 15.44
N THR A 403 10.47 -11.74 15.45
CA THR A 403 9.77 -11.32 16.65
C THR A 403 8.39 -11.95 16.57
N ASP A 404 7.86 -12.42 17.70
CA ASP A 404 6.49 -12.95 17.76
C ASP A 404 5.54 -11.92 17.12
N PRO A 405 4.76 -12.27 16.06
CA PRO A 405 3.83 -11.35 15.42
C PRO A 405 2.84 -10.72 16.42
N ALA A 406 2.50 -11.41 17.49
CA ALA A 406 1.65 -10.88 18.55
C ALA A 406 2.29 -9.71 19.33
N HIS A 407 3.62 -9.58 19.26
CA HIS A 407 4.40 -8.53 19.92
C HIS A 407 5.00 -7.52 18.92
N THR A 408 4.56 -7.54 17.67
CA THR A 408 4.94 -6.54 16.65
C THR A 408 3.76 -5.64 16.32
N ALA A 409 4.04 -4.43 15.87
CA ALA A 409 3.02 -3.50 15.41
C ALA A 409 3.21 -3.18 13.94
N LEU A 410 2.10 -2.95 13.25
CA LEU A 410 2.14 -2.47 11.87
C LEU A 410 2.00 -0.94 11.84
N PRO A 411 2.80 -0.23 11.04
CA PRO A 411 2.83 1.23 11.01
C PRO A 411 1.46 1.89 10.78
N HIS A 412 0.57 1.22 10.07
CA HIS A 412 -0.77 1.71 9.72
C HIS A 412 -1.86 1.42 10.77
N TRP A 413 -1.54 0.77 11.89
CA TRP A 413 -2.52 0.48 12.94
C TRP A 413 -3.09 1.75 13.59
N SER A 414 -4.24 1.60 14.27
CA SER A 414 -4.84 2.67 15.05
C SER A 414 -3.92 3.15 16.18
N SER A 415 -4.13 4.39 16.63
CA SER A 415 -3.35 4.97 17.72
C SER A 415 -3.37 4.11 18.98
N GLU A 416 -4.53 3.53 19.32
CA GLU A 416 -4.69 2.66 20.49
C GLU A 416 -3.85 1.39 20.38
N ARG A 417 -3.79 0.77 19.19
CA ARG A 417 -2.98 -0.44 18.95
C ARG A 417 -1.49 -0.12 18.95
N LEU A 418 -1.10 0.96 18.27
CA LEU A 418 0.31 1.39 18.19
C LEU A 418 0.87 1.80 19.56
N ILE A 419 0.10 2.56 20.36
CA ILE A 419 0.52 2.96 21.71
C ILE A 419 0.65 1.73 22.61
N ALA A 420 -0.28 0.79 22.54
CA ALA A 420 -0.20 -0.45 23.32
C ALA A 420 1.08 -1.22 23.00
N ALA A 421 1.32 -1.51 21.73
CA ALA A 421 2.52 -2.22 21.28
C ALA A 421 3.82 -1.49 21.66
N THR A 422 3.86 -0.17 21.48
CA THR A 422 5.03 0.65 21.89
C THR A 422 5.26 0.58 23.40
N SER A 423 4.19 0.60 24.20
CA SER A 423 4.27 0.47 25.66
C SER A 423 4.89 -0.86 26.08
N ASP A 424 4.46 -1.97 25.47
CA ASP A 424 4.97 -3.32 25.77
C ASP A 424 6.47 -3.44 25.40
N ILE A 425 6.84 -2.91 24.23
CA ILE A 425 8.22 -2.88 23.76
C ILE A 425 9.11 -2.09 24.72
N LEU A 426 8.66 -0.90 25.11
CA LEU A 426 9.42 -0.04 26.03
C LEU A 426 9.56 -0.67 27.40
N ALA A 427 8.51 -1.30 27.92
CA ALA A 427 8.57 -2.03 29.20
C ALA A 427 9.65 -3.13 29.17
N GLN A 428 9.74 -3.90 28.09
CA GLN A 428 10.76 -4.92 27.93
C GLN A 428 12.17 -4.33 27.85
N LYS A 429 12.38 -3.30 27.02
CA LYS A 429 13.70 -2.62 26.87
C LYS A 429 14.18 -2.01 28.18
N LEU A 430 13.30 -1.29 28.90
CA LEU A 430 13.66 -0.66 30.17
C LEU A 430 14.01 -1.71 31.24
N THR A 431 13.29 -2.85 31.26
CA THR A 431 13.61 -3.99 32.13
C THR A 431 14.98 -4.59 31.78
N GLN A 432 15.29 -4.75 30.50
CA GLN A 432 16.61 -5.22 30.02
C GLN A 432 17.74 -4.24 30.41
N ASN A 433 17.48 -2.95 30.33
CA ASN A 433 18.39 -1.88 30.75
C ASN A 433 18.50 -1.76 32.28
N LYS A 434 17.79 -2.61 33.06
CA LYS A 434 17.78 -2.64 34.53
C LYS A 434 17.25 -1.33 35.17
N GLU A 435 16.32 -0.67 34.49
CA GLU A 435 15.61 0.45 35.09
C GLU A 435 14.72 -0.02 36.25
N SER A 436 14.37 0.89 37.17
CA SER A 436 13.55 0.54 38.32
C SER A 436 12.12 0.15 37.85
N GLU A 437 11.50 -0.79 38.56
CA GLU A 437 10.10 -1.18 38.30
C GLU A 437 9.15 0.05 38.43
N SER A 438 9.48 0.99 39.30
CA SER A 438 8.74 2.25 39.46
C SER A 438 8.75 3.10 38.18
N ASP A 439 9.92 3.22 37.53
CA ASP A 439 10.07 4.04 36.33
C ASP A 439 9.42 3.39 35.12
N VAL A 440 9.55 2.06 34.98
CA VAL A 440 8.84 1.27 33.96
C VAL A 440 7.34 1.43 34.10
N ASN A 441 6.82 1.28 35.34
CA ASN A 441 5.39 1.42 35.62
C ASN A 441 4.89 2.86 35.39
N ALA A 442 5.67 3.87 35.72
CA ALA A 442 5.29 5.27 35.49
C ALA A 442 5.14 5.57 33.99
N LEU A 443 6.09 5.12 33.16
CA LEU A 443 6.01 5.30 31.71
C LEU A 443 4.83 4.55 31.08
N THR A 444 4.64 3.28 31.45
CA THR A 444 3.55 2.45 30.89
C THR A 444 2.17 2.95 31.31
N GLN A 445 2.02 3.48 32.53
CA GLN A 445 0.78 4.12 32.99
C GLN A 445 0.47 5.39 32.21
N GLU A 446 1.49 6.20 31.90
CA GLU A 446 1.29 7.41 31.11
C GLU A 446 0.92 7.07 29.66
N LEU A 447 1.56 6.09 29.05
CA LEU A 447 1.16 5.58 27.74
C LEU A 447 -0.26 5.01 27.75
N ALA A 448 -0.66 4.29 28.81
CA ALA A 448 -2.02 3.80 28.96
C ALA A 448 -3.04 4.96 29.09
N ARG A 449 -2.69 6.06 29.77
CA ARG A 449 -3.51 7.28 29.82
C ARG A 449 -3.68 7.91 28.44
N ILE A 450 -2.57 8.10 27.72
CA ILE A 450 -2.58 8.68 26.37
C ILE A 450 -3.40 7.81 25.42
N ARG A 451 -3.26 6.50 25.51
CA ARG A 451 -4.05 5.53 24.72
C ARG A 451 -5.57 5.73 24.85
N GLN A 452 -6.07 6.15 26.04
CA GLN A 452 -7.50 6.38 26.27
C GLN A 452 -8.04 7.63 25.54
N ILE A 453 -7.17 8.54 25.10
CA ILE A 453 -7.58 9.67 24.26
C ILE A 453 -8.06 9.16 22.91
N GLY A 454 -7.30 8.24 22.31
CA GLY A 454 -7.64 7.54 21.07
C GLY A 454 -7.61 8.43 19.84
N GLU A 455 -8.37 8.04 18.83
CA GLU A 455 -8.46 8.72 17.53
C GLU A 455 -9.90 8.80 16.99
N SER A 456 -10.89 8.74 17.87
CA SER A 456 -12.30 8.74 17.47
C SER A 456 -12.74 10.00 16.72
N THR A 457 -11.98 11.10 16.87
CA THR A 457 -12.09 12.30 16.03
C THR A 457 -10.69 12.83 15.66
N PRO A 458 -10.57 13.68 14.62
CA PRO A 458 -9.31 14.33 14.28
C PRO A 458 -8.69 15.10 15.45
N GLU A 459 -9.51 15.78 16.26
CA GLU A 459 -9.06 16.53 17.44
C GLU A 459 -8.50 15.59 18.51
N LYS A 460 -9.08 14.40 18.68
CA LYS A 460 -8.59 13.37 19.59
C LYS A 460 -7.22 12.85 19.16
N LEU A 461 -7.05 12.60 17.87
CA LEU A 461 -5.75 12.19 17.34
C LEU A 461 -4.70 13.30 17.48
N GLU A 462 -5.07 14.57 17.26
CA GLU A 462 -4.19 15.72 17.53
C GLU A 462 -3.82 15.81 19.03
N GLU A 463 -4.76 15.57 19.94
CA GLU A 463 -4.53 15.53 21.39
C GLU A 463 -3.57 14.38 21.75
N THR A 464 -3.79 13.18 21.19
CA THR A 464 -2.89 12.02 21.37
C THR A 464 -1.46 12.34 20.92
N LEU A 465 -1.28 12.94 19.74
CA LEU A 465 0.03 13.36 19.24
C LEU A 465 0.70 14.39 20.14
N ALA A 466 -0.06 15.38 20.62
CA ALA A 466 0.46 16.41 21.52
C ALA A 466 0.93 15.83 22.85
N GLU A 467 0.20 14.89 23.43
CA GLU A 467 0.56 14.21 24.68
C GLU A 467 1.80 13.31 24.52
N LEU A 468 1.92 12.58 23.40
CA LEU A 468 3.13 11.80 23.10
C LEU A 468 4.37 12.69 22.98
N LEU A 469 4.26 13.83 22.29
CA LEU A 469 5.34 14.80 22.18
C LEU A 469 5.67 15.43 23.54
N PHE A 470 4.67 15.70 24.37
CA PHE A 470 4.89 16.19 25.75
C PHE A 470 5.63 15.14 26.57
N LEU A 471 5.26 13.87 26.48
CA LEU A 471 5.94 12.76 27.17
C LEU A 471 7.42 12.67 26.78
N CYS A 472 7.74 12.79 25.48
CA CYS A 472 9.13 12.82 25.00
C CYS A 472 9.98 13.90 25.71
N ASN A 473 9.38 15.06 26.03
CA ASN A 473 10.08 16.19 26.62
C ASN A 473 10.04 16.23 28.16
N SER A 474 9.15 15.45 28.77
CA SER A 474 8.91 15.45 30.24
C SER A 474 9.29 14.13 30.91
N MET A 475 10.12 13.30 30.25
CA MET A 475 10.56 12.02 30.79
C MET A 475 11.23 12.14 32.15
N PRO A 476 11.05 11.15 33.05
CA PRO A 476 11.72 11.12 34.35
C PRO A 476 13.24 11.30 34.22
N SER A 477 13.82 12.13 35.08
CA SER A 477 15.26 12.40 35.11
C SER A 477 16.07 11.19 35.60
N GLU A 478 15.42 10.25 36.23
CA GLU A 478 15.98 9.04 36.84
C GLU A 478 16.36 7.96 35.84
N LEU A 479 15.72 7.94 34.66
CA LEU A 479 16.10 7.00 33.60
C LEU A 479 17.54 7.19 33.16
N SER A 480 18.24 6.09 32.88
CA SER A 480 19.59 6.12 32.29
C SER A 480 19.60 6.85 30.94
N ALA A 481 20.76 7.34 30.52
CA ALA A 481 20.90 8.02 29.23
C ALA A 481 20.49 7.10 28.06
N ALA A 482 20.83 5.80 28.12
CA ALA A 482 20.48 4.80 27.14
C ALA A 482 18.94 4.62 27.08
N SER A 483 18.30 4.42 28.21
CA SER A 483 16.84 4.26 28.30
C SER A 483 16.08 5.50 27.81
N ARG A 484 16.56 6.69 28.14
CA ARG A 484 15.96 7.93 27.58
C ARG A 484 16.08 7.99 26.07
N ALA A 485 17.21 7.56 25.50
CA ALA A 485 17.39 7.51 24.06
C ALA A 485 16.41 6.51 23.40
N ASP A 486 16.29 5.32 23.97
CA ASP A 486 15.35 4.28 23.51
C ASP A 486 13.89 4.75 23.55
N VAL A 487 13.48 5.37 24.68
CA VAL A 487 12.12 5.91 24.84
C VAL A 487 11.87 7.02 23.81
N THR A 488 12.82 7.96 23.68
CA THR A 488 12.68 9.05 22.70
C THR A 488 12.55 8.52 21.28
N ALA A 489 13.42 7.60 20.87
CA ALA A 489 13.39 7.02 19.51
C ALA A 489 12.07 6.30 19.24
N SER A 490 11.60 5.48 20.19
CA SER A 490 10.34 4.74 20.05
C SER A 490 9.13 5.67 19.98
N LEU A 491 9.05 6.69 20.83
CA LEU A 491 7.95 7.66 20.83
C LEU A 491 7.96 8.54 19.57
N MET A 492 9.14 8.94 19.08
CA MET A 492 9.24 9.72 17.84
C MET A 492 8.83 8.90 16.61
N SER A 493 9.20 7.61 16.55
CA SER A 493 8.69 6.72 15.51
C SER A 493 7.17 6.57 15.56
N LEU A 494 6.62 6.39 16.76
CA LEU A 494 5.17 6.33 16.97
C LEU A 494 4.48 7.61 16.49
N VAL A 495 4.99 8.78 16.86
CA VAL A 495 4.47 10.09 16.40
C VAL A 495 4.51 10.18 14.88
N SER A 496 5.62 9.76 14.24
CA SER A 496 5.74 9.76 12.78
C SER A 496 4.66 8.92 12.10
N TYR A 497 4.42 7.70 12.59
CA TYR A 497 3.37 6.83 12.04
C TYR A 497 1.97 7.41 12.26
N LEU A 498 1.70 8.01 13.39
CA LEU A 498 0.40 8.64 13.68
C LEU A 498 0.17 9.93 12.88
N GLU A 499 1.21 10.68 12.52
CA GLU A 499 1.06 11.82 11.60
C GLU A 499 0.69 11.35 10.19
N VAL A 500 1.29 10.27 9.67
CA VAL A 500 0.88 9.65 8.40
C VAL A 500 -0.57 9.18 8.50
N ARG A 501 -0.93 8.46 9.57
CA ARG A 501 -2.31 8.01 9.81
C ARG A 501 -3.30 9.16 9.83
N LYS A 502 -2.97 10.24 10.53
CA LYS A 502 -3.81 11.46 10.57
C LYS A 502 -4.07 12.01 9.17
N ALA A 503 -3.01 12.17 8.38
CA ALA A 503 -3.14 12.65 7.00
C ALA A 503 -3.99 11.71 6.14
N ARG A 504 -3.87 10.39 6.32
CA ARG A 504 -4.67 9.38 5.61
C ARG A 504 -6.14 9.44 6.00
N LEU A 505 -6.44 9.54 7.30
CA LEU A 505 -7.83 9.68 7.77
C LEU A 505 -8.48 10.96 7.22
N PHE A 506 -7.75 12.08 7.18
CA PHE A 506 -8.24 13.31 6.54
C PHE A 506 -8.51 13.13 5.05
N ALA A 507 -7.61 12.47 4.32
CA ALA A 507 -7.81 12.18 2.90
C ALA A 507 -9.04 11.32 2.63
N LYS A 508 -9.38 10.42 3.55
CA LYS A 508 -10.60 9.58 3.52
C LYS A 508 -11.87 10.30 4.05
N GLY A 509 -11.80 11.62 4.29
CA GLY A 509 -12.94 12.41 4.74
C GLY A 509 -13.36 12.15 6.20
N TYR A 510 -12.44 11.74 7.06
CA TYR A 510 -12.72 11.50 8.48
C TYR A 510 -13.09 12.79 9.21
N THR A 511 -14.35 12.90 9.65
CA THR A 511 -14.87 14.05 10.39
C THR A 511 -15.13 13.76 11.87
N GLY A 512 -14.90 12.54 12.32
CA GLY A 512 -15.19 12.10 13.69
C GLY A 512 -16.62 11.65 13.92
N GLU A 513 -17.50 11.76 12.94
CA GLU A 513 -18.82 11.16 13.03
C GLU A 513 -18.71 9.66 12.69
N SER A 514 -19.12 8.80 13.62
CA SER A 514 -19.20 7.36 13.38
C SER A 514 -20.23 7.09 12.28
N THR A 515 -19.83 6.40 11.22
CA THR A 515 -20.82 5.74 10.35
C THR A 515 -21.60 4.75 11.22
N PRO A 516 -22.94 4.79 11.21
CA PRO A 516 -23.72 3.79 11.93
C PRO A 516 -23.38 2.40 11.41
N PRO A 517 -23.41 1.34 12.27
CA PRO A 517 -23.26 -0.03 11.82
C PRO A 517 -24.27 -0.28 10.69
N ILE A 518 -23.83 -0.93 9.62
CA ILE A 518 -24.72 -1.37 8.55
C ILE A 518 -25.68 -2.36 9.20
N GLU A 519 -26.93 -1.96 9.39
CA GLU A 519 -28.00 -2.89 9.79
C GLU A 519 -28.13 -3.95 8.70
N ASP A 520 -28.10 -5.19 9.11
CA ASP A 520 -28.28 -6.38 8.29
C ASP A 520 -29.64 -6.25 7.57
N GLY A 521 -29.63 -5.75 6.34
CA GLY A 521 -30.81 -5.50 5.54
C GLY A 521 -31.41 -6.81 5.07
N GLY A 522 -32.51 -7.18 5.69
CA GLY A 522 -33.36 -8.26 5.22
C GLY A 522 -33.72 -8.11 3.74
N GLU A 523 -33.85 -9.25 3.06
CA GLU A 523 -34.24 -9.40 1.65
C GLU A 523 -35.37 -8.42 1.24
N GLU A 524 -35.03 -7.40 0.46
CA GLU A 524 -36.02 -6.63 -0.28
C GLU A 524 -36.03 -7.06 -1.74
N THR A 525 -37.20 -7.48 -2.17
CA THR A 525 -37.55 -7.75 -3.57
C THR A 525 -37.40 -6.49 -4.42
N PRO A 526 -36.93 -6.58 -5.68
CA PRO A 526 -36.72 -5.40 -6.50
C PRO A 526 -38.04 -4.74 -6.94
N PRO A 527 -38.17 -3.41 -6.84
CA PRO A 527 -39.28 -2.69 -7.45
C PRO A 527 -39.04 -2.48 -8.94
N THR A 528 -40.05 -2.83 -9.70
CA THR A 528 -40.21 -2.46 -11.11
C THR A 528 -40.67 -1.02 -11.22
N GLY A 529 -40.01 -0.20 -12.02
CA GLY A 529 -40.56 1.09 -12.46
C GLY A 529 -39.52 2.18 -12.69
N GLU A 530 -39.46 2.61 -13.91
CA GLU A 530 -38.68 3.72 -14.45
C GLU A 530 -38.99 5.04 -13.76
N GLU A 531 -37.90 5.78 -13.40
CA GLU A 531 -37.88 7.26 -13.50
C GLU A 531 -36.43 7.72 -13.23
N GLN A 532 -35.87 8.47 -14.17
CA GLN A 532 -34.58 9.15 -14.04
C GLN A 532 -34.73 10.41 -13.19
N PRO A 533 -33.88 10.72 -12.25
CA PRO A 533 -33.75 12.05 -11.67
C PRO A 533 -32.60 12.87 -12.31
N GLU A 534 -32.91 14.13 -12.53
CA GLU A 534 -32.02 15.17 -13.06
C GLU A 534 -30.86 15.49 -12.12
N ASP A 535 -29.72 15.83 -12.71
CA ASP A 535 -28.47 16.26 -12.04
C ASP A 535 -28.69 17.57 -11.23
N PRO A 536 -28.17 17.66 -9.99
CA PRO A 536 -28.06 18.93 -9.28
C PRO A 536 -26.77 19.68 -9.64
N PRO A 537 -26.77 21.02 -9.62
CA PRO A 537 -25.66 21.82 -10.12
C PRO A 537 -24.42 21.83 -9.22
N ILE A 538 -23.27 21.77 -9.88
CA ILE A 538 -21.92 21.83 -9.29
C ILE A 538 -21.71 23.16 -8.55
N LYS A 539 -21.50 23.14 -7.25
CA LYS A 539 -20.99 24.28 -6.47
C LYS A 539 -19.46 24.29 -6.48
N ASN A 540 -18.90 25.29 -7.12
CA ASN A 540 -17.48 25.61 -7.08
C ASN A 540 -17.05 26.01 -5.65
N ASP A 541 -16.24 25.21 -5.02
CA ASP A 541 -15.60 25.56 -3.75
C ASP A 541 -14.28 26.31 -4.01
N LYS A 542 -14.31 27.63 -3.80
CA LYS A 542 -13.16 28.52 -3.91
C LYS A 542 -12.35 28.64 -2.61
N GLY A 543 -12.73 27.93 -1.56
CA GLY A 543 -12.13 28.05 -0.22
C GLY A 543 -10.80 27.33 -0.04
N ALA A 544 -10.65 26.13 -0.58
CA ALA A 544 -9.48 25.28 -0.36
C ALA A 544 -8.20 25.79 -1.05
N LYS A 545 -8.31 26.34 -2.25
CA LYS A 545 -7.14 26.90 -2.95
C LYS A 545 -6.49 28.09 -2.24
N ASN A 546 -7.27 28.93 -1.57
CA ASN A 546 -6.72 30.09 -0.86
C ASN A 546 -5.91 29.73 0.39
N PHE A 547 -6.20 28.62 1.05
CA PHE A 547 -5.49 28.20 2.26
C PHE A 547 -4.10 27.63 1.97
N ILE A 548 -4.02 26.78 0.95
CA ILE A 548 -2.73 26.19 0.50
C ILE A 548 -1.79 27.28 -0.04
N ASP A 549 -2.32 28.25 -0.79
CA ASP A 549 -1.54 29.36 -1.31
C ASP A 549 -1.04 30.31 -0.21
N VAL A 550 -1.79 30.48 0.88
CA VAL A 550 -1.37 31.24 2.05
C VAL A 550 -0.22 30.52 2.79
N ILE A 551 -0.33 29.21 2.96
CA ILE A 551 0.73 28.41 3.59
C ILE A 551 1.99 28.40 2.72
N ARG A 552 1.87 28.17 1.41
CA ARG A 552 3.00 28.20 0.46
C ARG A 552 3.70 29.57 0.45
N SER A 553 2.94 30.66 0.47
CA SER A 553 3.48 32.02 0.57
C SER A 553 4.20 32.28 1.91
N PHE A 554 3.70 31.71 2.99
CA PHE A 554 4.32 31.83 4.33
C PHE A 554 5.67 31.10 4.36
N PHE A 555 5.76 29.88 3.87
CA PHE A 555 7.01 29.10 3.81
C PHE A 555 8.04 29.75 2.86
N GLN A 556 7.63 30.29 1.72
CA GLN A 556 8.54 31.03 0.84
C GLN A 556 9.14 32.28 1.53
N LYS A 557 8.36 32.97 2.36
CA LYS A 557 8.85 34.11 3.15
C LYS A 557 9.84 33.70 4.22
N ILE A 558 9.62 32.56 4.89
CA ILE A 558 10.55 31.99 5.88
C ILE A 558 11.87 31.59 5.20
N ILE A 559 11.81 30.90 4.07
CA ILE A 559 13.01 30.49 3.30
C ILE A 559 13.78 31.74 2.83
N HIS A 560 13.08 32.77 2.38
CA HIS A 560 13.71 34.02 1.97
C HIS A 560 14.35 34.76 3.13
N TRP A 561 13.71 34.79 4.31
CA TRP A 561 14.26 35.35 5.55
C TRP A 561 15.50 34.58 6.01
N PHE A 562 15.47 33.25 6.02
CA PHE A 562 16.64 32.41 6.32
C PHE A 562 17.80 32.67 5.33
N LYS A 563 17.54 32.73 4.02
CA LYS A 563 18.57 33.06 3.04
C LYS A 563 19.17 34.46 3.27
N SER A 564 18.39 35.42 3.74
CA SER A 564 18.88 36.77 4.05
C SER A 564 19.79 36.83 5.28
N LEU A 565 19.67 35.88 6.21
CA LEU A 565 20.54 35.78 7.39
C LEU A 565 21.95 35.25 7.05
N PHE A 566 22.09 34.47 5.98
CA PHE A 566 23.37 33.89 5.55
C PHE A 566 24.07 34.65 4.39
N THR A 567 23.42 35.68 3.85
CA THR A 567 24.00 36.51 2.76
C THR A 567 24.58 37.85 3.24
N LYS A 568 24.60 38.09 4.54
CA LYS A 568 25.34 39.21 5.13
C LYS A 568 26.60 38.70 5.84
N LYS A 569 27.59 38.38 5.04
CA LYS A 569 29.02 38.46 5.37
C LYS A 569 29.78 38.88 4.13
#